data_bad5af97da5a56e4c3bdc37eee991569
#
_entry.id   bad5af97da5a56e4c3bdc37eee991569
#
_cell.length_a   1.000
_cell.length_b   1.000
_cell.length_c   1.000
_cell.angle_alpha   90.00
_cell.angle_beta   90.00
_cell.angle_gamma   90.00
#
_symmetry.space_group_name_H-M   'P 1'
#
loop_
_entity.id
_entity.type
_entity.pdbx_description
1 polymer ?
#
loop_
_entity_poly.entity_id
_entity_poly.type
_entity_poly.pdbx_seq_one_letter_code
_entity_poly.pdbx_strand_id
1 'polypeptide(L)'
;MDVSKSTSLIDLYFSKLKEIKSSEIFLKWLKPKNNHEYSWQETTEKILKLSDKIRKGIDVNDRCLLISENRPEWLIADLAIMNAGGISVPVFTTYSENDYKYIVEDCKPSVIVVSNQTQFDKIKKFINSEIKLIISFEKIDYQSLLVEDIFSQRNFEKKKKYKFK
;
A
#
# COMPACT_ATOMS: atom_id res chain seq x y z
N MET A 1 -6.79 22.58 -11.86
CA MET A 1 -6.11 21.32 -12.24
C MET A 1 -6.79 20.73 -13.47
N ASP A 2 -6.04 20.50 -14.53
CA ASP A 2 -6.58 19.86 -15.74
C ASP A 2 -6.41 18.34 -15.60
N VAL A 3 -7.49 17.67 -15.18
CA VAL A 3 -7.53 16.21 -14.94
C VAL A 3 -7.37 15.43 -16.26
N SER A 4 -7.69 16.07 -17.40
CA SER A 4 -7.61 15.42 -18.72
C SER A 4 -6.19 15.02 -19.13
N LYS A 5 -5.17 15.57 -18.48
CA LYS A 5 -3.74 15.26 -18.72
C LYS A 5 -3.16 14.17 -17.82
N SER A 6 -3.93 13.67 -16.87
CA SER A 6 -3.48 12.63 -15.96
C SER A 6 -3.79 11.26 -16.56
N THR A 7 -2.77 10.40 -16.70
CA THR A 7 -2.91 9.06 -17.30
C THR A 7 -3.19 7.96 -16.27
N SER A 8 -3.04 8.27 -14.98
CA SER A 8 -3.28 7.35 -13.86
C SER A 8 -3.62 8.10 -12.57
N LEU A 9 -4.14 7.38 -11.58
CA LEU A 9 -4.39 7.93 -10.24
C LEU A 9 -3.09 8.46 -9.59
N ILE A 10 -1.98 7.79 -9.82
CA ILE A 10 -0.67 8.21 -9.33
C ILE A 10 -0.20 9.49 -10.03
N ASP A 11 -0.50 9.67 -11.32
CA ASP A 11 -0.23 10.93 -12.02
C ASP A 11 -1.03 12.08 -11.42
N LEU A 12 -2.29 11.81 -11.12
CA LEU A 12 -3.18 12.77 -10.49
C LEU A 12 -2.64 13.21 -9.12
N TYR A 13 -2.26 12.24 -8.28
CA TYR A 13 -1.69 12.49 -6.97
C TYR A 13 -0.44 13.40 -7.04
N PHE A 14 0.54 13.04 -7.85
CA PHE A 14 1.79 13.83 -7.99
C PHE A 14 1.59 15.17 -8.71
N SER A 15 0.59 15.29 -9.56
CA SER A 15 0.24 16.57 -10.17
C SER A 15 -0.37 17.50 -9.14
N LYS A 16 -1.26 16.97 -8.28
CA LYS A 16 -1.87 17.74 -7.20
C LYS A 16 -0.83 18.21 -6.18
N LEU A 17 0.14 17.37 -5.85
CA LEU A 17 1.23 17.70 -4.92
C LEU A 17 2.03 18.95 -5.34
N LYS A 18 2.11 19.26 -6.65
CA LYS A 18 2.80 20.46 -7.15
C LYS A 18 2.02 21.77 -6.90
N GLU A 19 0.72 21.67 -6.67
CA GLU A 19 -0.18 22.82 -6.51
C GLU A 19 -0.46 23.16 -5.04
N ILE A 20 -0.19 22.21 -4.12
CA ILE A 20 -0.53 22.31 -2.71
C ILE A 20 0.74 22.58 -1.89
N LYS A 21 0.58 23.30 -0.78
CA LYS A 21 1.66 23.41 0.21
C LYS A 21 1.89 22.04 0.84
N SER A 22 3.12 21.59 0.85
CA SER A 22 3.50 20.25 1.34
C SER A 22 3.13 20.00 2.81
N SER A 23 3.00 21.08 3.60
CA SER A 23 2.59 21.05 5.01
C SER A 23 1.07 20.96 5.22
N GLU A 24 0.24 21.14 4.17
CA GLU A 24 -1.21 20.98 4.32
C GLU A 24 -1.56 19.53 4.70
N ILE A 25 -2.62 19.38 5.49
CA ILE A 25 -3.08 18.06 5.93
C ILE A 25 -3.76 17.35 4.76
N PHE A 26 -3.32 16.13 4.49
CA PHE A 26 -3.90 15.24 3.47
C PHE A 26 -4.80 14.17 4.08
N LEU A 27 -4.35 13.52 5.16
CA LEU A 27 -5.10 12.47 5.84
C LEU A 27 -5.31 12.84 7.30
N LYS A 28 -6.49 12.56 7.80
CA LYS A 28 -6.82 12.71 9.22
C LYS A 28 -7.45 11.42 9.73
N TRP A 29 -6.78 10.79 10.69
CA TRP A 29 -7.28 9.62 11.36
C TRP A 29 -7.98 10.02 12.65
N LEU A 30 -9.29 9.91 12.66
CA LEU A 30 -10.10 10.22 13.83
C LEU A 30 -10.08 9.02 14.80
N LYS A 31 -9.43 9.19 15.94
CA LYS A 31 -9.40 8.21 17.03
C LYS A 31 -10.10 8.77 18.27
N PRO A 32 -10.69 7.93 19.14
CA PRO A 32 -11.44 8.40 20.29
C PRO A 32 -10.66 9.29 21.26
N LYS A 33 -9.33 9.12 21.36
CA LYS A 33 -8.50 9.87 22.31
C LYS A 33 -7.58 10.89 21.62
N ASN A 34 -7.04 10.57 20.48
CA ASN A 34 -6.10 11.44 19.78
C ASN A 34 -6.26 11.29 18.26
N ASN A 35 -6.62 12.36 17.59
CA ASN A 35 -6.55 12.42 16.14
C ASN A 35 -5.09 12.38 15.68
N HIS A 36 -4.84 11.69 14.60
CA HIS A 36 -3.54 11.71 13.94
C HIS A 36 -3.69 12.33 12.55
N GLU A 37 -2.87 13.30 12.24
CA GLU A 37 -2.90 14.03 10.99
C GLU A 37 -1.61 13.76 10.21
N TYR A 38 -1.74 13.58 8.91
CA TYR A 38 -0.63 13.39 7.98
C TYR A 38 -0.66 14.49 6.93
N SER A 39 0.43 15.23 6.83
CA SER A 39 0.59 16.20 5.76
C SER A 39 0.77 15.52 4.40
N TRP A 40 0.63 16.28 3.32
CA TRP A 40 0.97 15.81 1.97
C TRP A 40 2.41 15.33 1.88
N GLN A 41 3.34 16.06 2.52
CA GLN A 41 4.75 15.67 2.54
C GLN A 41 4.97 14.33 3.23
N GLU A 42 4.48 14.17 4.46
CA GLU A 42 4.64 12.92 5.23
C GLU A 42 4.02 11.73 4.51
N THR A 43 2.80 11.92 3.97
CA THR A 43 2.12 10.87 3.21
C THR A 43 2.92 10.49 1.98
N THR A 44 3.43 11.48 1.23
CA THR A 44 4.25 11.23 0.03
C THR A 44 5.53 10.48 0.37
N GLU A 45 6.23 10.85 1.44
CA GLU A 45 7.44 10.15 1.88
C GLU A 45 7.16 8.68 2.23
N LYS A 46 6.06 8.42 2.92
CA LYS A 46 5.61 7.05 3.24
C LYS A 46 5.27 6.25 1.99
N ILE A 47 4.52 6.82 1.05
CA ILE A 47 4.20 6.20 -0.25
C ILE A 47 5.49 5.83 -0.99
N LEU A 48 6.45 6.73 -1.10
CA LEU A 48 7.69 6.49 -1.83
C LEU A 48 8.56 5.41 -1.17
N LYS A 49 8.68 5.41 0.16
CA LYS A 49 9.43 4.39 0.91
C LYS A 49 8.83 3.00 0.73
N LEU A 50 7.51 2.90 0.88
CA LEU A 50 6.80 1.62 0.73
C LEU A 50 6.85 1.12 -0.73
N SER A 51 6.67 2.02 -1.67
CA SER A 51 6.79 1.77 -3.11
C SER A 51 8.16 1.21 -3.51
N ASP A 52 9.26 1.74 -2.93
CA ASP A 52 10.61 1.23 -3.18
C ASP A 52 10.78 -0.21 -2.68
N LYS A 53 10.19 -0.56 -1.55
CA LYS A 53 10.21 -1.93 -1.03
C LYS A 53 9.40 -2.89 -1.90
N ILE A 54 8.19 -2.49 -2.28
CA ILE A 54 7.32 -3.29 -3.15
C ILE A 54 7.99 -3.53 -4.50
N ARG A 55 8.52 -2.49 -5.13
CA ARG A 55 9.17 -2.56 -6.46
C ARG A 55 10.30 -3.57 -6.54
N LYS A 56 11.00 -3.84 -5.45
CA LYS A 56 12.08 -4.83 -5.40
C LYS A 56 11.57 -6.28 -5.39
N GLY A 57 10.29 -6.48 -5.07
CA GLY A 57 9.65 -7.79 -4.96
C GLY A 57 8.65 -8.11 -6.06
N ILE A 58 8.39 -7.19 -7.00
CA ILE A 58 7.39 -7.37 -8.05
C ILE A 58 7.92 -7.05 -9.44
N ASP A 59 7.30 -7.68 -10.44
CA ASP A 59 7.34 -7.24 -11.81
C ASP A 59 6.19 -6.24 -12.10
N VAL A 60 6.28 -5.51 -13.22
CA VAL A 60 5.21 -4.59 -13.62
C VAL A 60 3.93 -5.36 -13.87
N ASN A 61 2.80 -4.83 -13.37
CA ASN A 61 1.47 -5.44 -13.41
C ASN A 61 1.29 -6.67 -12.50
N ASP A 62 2.24 -7.00 -11.64
CA ASP A 62 2.00 -7.97 -10.59
C ASP A 62 0.86 -7.49 -9.66
N ARG A 63 -0.01 -8.42 -9.26
CA ARG A 63 -1.13 -8.13 -8.36
C ARG A 63 -0.64 -8.14 -6.92
N CYS A 64 -1.06 -7.12 -6.19
CA CYS A 64 -0.75 -6.94 -4.77
C CYS A 64 -2.06 -6.93 -3.98
N LEU A 65 -2.30 -7.97 -3.20
CA LEU A 65 -3.50 -8.09 -2.38
C LEU A 65 -3.40 -7.18 -1.16
N LEU A 66 -4.43 -6.38 -0.92
CA LEU A 66 -4.48 -5.42 0.20
C LEU A 66 -5.68 -5.69 1.10
N ILE A 67 -5.42 -6.18 2.31
CA ILE A 67 -6.43 -6.59 3.31
C ILE A 67 -6.28 -5.73 4.56
N SER A 68 -7.14 -4.76 4.73
CA SER A 68 -7.09 -3.86 5.88
C SER A 68 -8.41 -3.13 6.10
N GLU A 69 -8.64 -2.76 7.33
CA GLU A 69 -9.65 -1.81 7.74
C GLU A 69 -9.31 -0.41 7.18
N ASN A 70 -10.31 0.50 7.21
CA ASN A 70 -10.12 1.90 6.83
C ASN A 70 -9.15 2.60 7.80
N ARG A 71 -7.93 2.86 7.35
CA ARG A 71 -6.87 3.53 8.09
C ARG A 71 -5.91 4.22 7.11
N PRO A 72 -5.14 5.23 7.55
CA PRO A 72 -4.21 5.95 6.66
C PRO A 72 -3.24 5.05 5.90
N GLU A 73 -2.74 4.00 6.56
CA GLU A 73 -1.80 3.06 5.96
C GLU A 73 -2.42 2.29 4.78
N TRP A 74 -3.75 2.09 4.78
CA TRP A 74 -4.44 1.48 3.65
C TRP A 74 -4.28 2.32 2.38
N LEU A 75 -4.59 3.63 2.45
CA LEU A 75 -4.45 4.52 1.29
C LEU A 75 -2.98 4.69 0.88
N ILE A 76 -2.06 4.77 1.86
CA ILE A 76 -0.62 4.84 1.61
C ILE A 76 -0.15 3.58 0.87
N ALA A 77 -0.60 2.40 1.27
CA ALA A 77 -0.25 1.13 0.63
C ALA A 77 -0.84 1.02 -0.78
N ASP A 78 -2.10 1.40 -0.97
CA ASP A 78 -2.76 1.42 -2.27
C ASP A 78 -2.00 2.28 -3.29
N LEU A 79 -1.71 3.52 -2.91
CA LEU A 79 -0.91 4.43 -3.74
C LEU A 79 0.55 3.94 -3.93
N ALA A 80 1.14 3.30 -2.92
CA ALA A 80 2.50 2.76 -3.02
C ALA A 80 2.59 1.58 -3.99
N ILE A 81 1.60 0.69 -3.99
CA ILE A 81 1.49 -0.43 -4.93
C ILE A 81 1.42 0.11 -6.37
N MET A 82 0.51 1.04 -6.62
CA MET A 82 0.38 1.66 -7.95
C MET A 82 1.65 2.40 -8.37
N ASN A 83 2.30 3.13 -7.46
CA ASN A 83 3.56 3.82 -7.75
C ASN A 83 4.74 2.86 -7.94
N ALA A 84 4.68 1.66 -7.40
CA ALA A 84 5.65 0.59 -7.64
C ALA A 84 5.52 -0.05 -9.04
N GLY A 85 4.39 0.14 -9.71
CA GLY A 85 4.05 -0.50 -10.98
C GLY A 85 3.18 -1.75 -10.82
N GLY A 86 2.71 -2.05 -9.61
CA GLY A 86 1.80 -3.14 -9.32
C GLY A 86 0.33 -2.78 -9.54
N ILE A 87 -0.51 -3.80 -9.58
CA ILE A 87 -1.97 -3.68 -9.58
C ILE A 87 -2.46 -3.90 -8.15
N SER A 88 -3.07 -2.89 -7.57
CA SER A 88 -3.69 -3.01 -6.24
C SER A 88 -4.99 -3.79 -6.33
N VAL A 89 -5.12 -4.80 -5.46
CA VAL A 89 -6.31 -5.64 -5.32
C VAL A 89 -6.82 -5.53 -3.89
N PRO A 90 -7.55 -4.45 -3.56
CA PRO A 90 -8.11 -4.28 -2.24
C PRO A 90 -9.31 -5.21 -2.03
N VAL A 91 -9.38 -5.83 -0.85
CA VAL A 91 -10.44 -6.76 -0.48
C VAL A 91 -11.05 -6.39 0.87
N PHE A 92 -12.33 -6.69 1.04
CA PHE A 92 -13.01 -6.41 2.30
C PHE A 92 -12.57 -7.36 3.41
N THR A 93 -12.38 -6.81 4.61
CA THR A 93 -12.01 -7.58 5.80
C THR A 93 -13.13 -8.52 6.30
N THR A 94 -14.32 -8.38 5.79
CA THR A 94 -15.52 -9.18 6.14
C THR A 94 -15.73 -10.39 5.23
N TYR A 95 -14.89 -10.58 4.21
CA TYR A 95 -15.00 -11.72 3.32
C TYR A 95 -14.82 -13.05 4.06
N SER A 96 -15.53 -14.08 3.56
CA SER A 96 -15.42 -15.45 4.04
C SER A 96 -14.10 -16.10 3.58
N GLU A 97 -13.78 -17.23 4.17
CA GLU A 97 -12.62 -18.02 3.76
C GLU A 97 -12.68 -18.44 2.30
N ASN A 98 -13.87 -18.82 1.81
CA ASN A 98 -14.04 -19.22 0.42
C ASN A 98 -13.83 -18.05 -0.54
N ASP A 99 -14.22 -16.82 -0.15
CA ASP A 99 -13.97 -15.62 -0.94
C ASP A 99 -12.47 -15.34 -1.02
N TYR A 100 -11.73 -15.43 0.09
CA TYR A 100 -10.27 -15.27 0.09
C TYR A 100 -9.57 -16.32 -0.75
N LYS A 101 -10.01 -17.59 -0.67
CA LYS A 101 -9.49 -18.66 -1.52
C LYS A 101 -9.66 -18.31 -2.99
N TYR A 102 -10.90 -17.98 -3.38
CA TYR A 102 -11.20 -17.60 -4.76
C TYR A 102 -10.35 -16.43 -5.25
N ILE A 103 -10.25 -15.36 -4.46
CA ILE A 103 -9.48 -14.18 -4.84
C ILE A 103 -7.99 -14.51 -5.03
N VAL A 104 -7.39 -15.31 -4.14
CA VAL A 104 -5.97 -15.67 -4.27
C VAL A 104 -5.74 -16.56 -5.50
N GLU A 105 -6.63 -17.51 -5.76
CA GLU A 105 -6.54 -18.42 -6.93
C GLU A 105 -6.74 -17.65 -8.25
N ASP A 106 -7.62 -16.65 -8.28
CA ASP A 106 -7.92 -15.83 -9.45
C ASP A 106 -6.83 -14.81 -9.74
N CYS A 107 -6.49 -13.97 -8.76
CA CYS A 107 -5.56 -12.88 -8.98
C CYS A 107 -4.08 -13.28 -8.86
N LYS A 108 -3.74 -14.42 -8.25
CA LYS A 108 -2.38 -14.93 -8.06
C LYS A 108 -1.42 -13.83 -7.61
N PRO A 109 -1.58 -13.30 -6.40
CA PRO A 109 -0.84 -12.13 -5.96
C PRO A 109 0.64 -12.47 -5.72
N SER A 110 1.53 -11.57 -6.14
CA SER A 110 2.96 -11.64 -5.79
C SER A 110 3.26 -11.00 -4.44
N VAL A 111 2.38 -10.09 -3.96
CA VAL A 111 2.52 -9.42 -2.68
C VAL A 111 1.19 -9.46 -1.92
N ILE A 112 1.29 -9.66 -0.61
CA ILE A 112 0.15 -9.53 0.31
C ILE A 112 0.48 -8.43 1.31
N VAL A 113 -0.44 -7.47 1.47
CA VAL A 113 -0.40 -6.42 2.48
C VAL A 113 -1.56 -6.64 3.44
N VAL A 114 -1.28 -6.80 4.72
CA VAL A 114 -2.30 -7.00 5.76
C VAL A 114 -2.19 -5.96 6.87
N SER A 115 -3.29 -5.59 7.50
CA SER A 115 -3.27 -4.64 8.60
C SER A 115 -2.71 -5.22 9.90
N ASN A 116 -3.10 -6.45 10.25
CA ASN A 116 -2.81 -7.06 11.55
C ASN A 116 -2.91 -8.59 11.50
N GLN A 117 -2.68 -9.24 12.67
CA GLN A 117 -2.76 -10.69 12.80
C GLN A 117 -4.12 -11.26 12.41
N THR A 118 -5.22 -10.59 12.79
CA THR A 118 -6.57 -11.07 12.47
C THR A 118 -6.81 -11.17 10.96
N GLN A 119 -6.34 -10.19 10.20
CA GLN A 119 -6.45 -10.24 8.73
C GLN A 119 -5.48 -11.25 8.12
N PHE A 120 -4.28 -11.39 8.68
CA PHE A 120 -3.33 -12.39 8.25
C PHE A 120 -3.85 -13.81 8.44
N ASP A 121 -4.49 -14.12 9.57
CA ASP A 121 -5.04 -15.44 9.88
C ASP A 121 -6.08 -15.93 8.87
N LYS A 122 -6.78 -15.01 8.21
CA LYS A 122 -7.76 -15.34 7.16
C LYS A 122 -7.12 -15.80 5.86
N ILE A 123 -5.91 -15.34 5.58
CA ILE A 123 -5.23 -15.57 4.29
C ILE A 123 -4.06 -16.57 4.39
N LYS A 124 -3.50 -16.78 5.58
CA LYS A 124 -2.23 -17.52 5.78
C LYS A 124 -2.20 -18.90 5.14
N LYS A 125 -3.33 -19.62 5.11
CA LYS A 125 -3.42 -20.98 4.54
C LYS A 125 -3.40 -21.00 3.00
N PHE A 126 -3.57 -19.86 2.35
CA PHE A 126 -3.50 -19.73 0.89
C PHE A 126 -2.14 -19.20 0.43
N ILE A 127 -1.21 -18.95 1.35
CA ILE A 127 0.14 -18.53 1.02
C ILE A 127 0.87 -19.68 0.32
N ASN A 128 1.43 -19.37 -0.84
CA ASN A 128 2.16 -20.32 -1.68
C ASN A 128 3.49 -19.69 -2.19
N SER A 129 4.24 -20.43 -2.99
CA SER A 129 5.55 -20.00 -3.51
C SER A 129 5.50 -18.83 -4.52
N GLU A 130 4.34 -18.47 -5.02
CA GLU A 130 4.18 -17.32 -5.93
C GLU A 130 4.19 -15.98 -5.16
N ILE A 131 3.90 -16.03 -3.84
CA ILE A 131 3.88 -14.84 -2.98
C ILE A 131 5.32 -14.53 -2.56
N LYS A 132 5.88 -13.49 -3.15
CA LYS A 132 7.27 -13.07 -2.97
C LYS A 132 7.48 -12.20 -1.73
N LEU A 133 6.43 -11.50 -1.27
CA LEU A 133 6.53 -10.53 -0.20
C LEU A 133 5.24 -10.41 0.62
N ILE A 134 5.40 -10.39 1.94
CA ILE A 134 4.32 -10.06 2.88
C ILE A 134 4.70 -8.79 3.64
N ILE A 135 3.78 -7.82 3.68
CA ILE A 135 3.91 -6.55 4.38
C ILE A 135 2.78 -6.46 5.41
N SER A 136 3.10 -6.05 6.62
CA SER A 136 2.09 -5.85 7.67
C SER A 136 2.14 -4.45 8.24
N PHE A 137 0.97 -3.90 8.62
CA PHE A 137 0.92 -2.60 9.30
C PHE A 137 1.21 -2.73 10.78
N GLU A 138 0.83 -3.84 11.38
CA GLU A 138 1.14 -4.20 12.76
C GLU A 138 1.95 -5.49 12.79
N LYS A 139 2.63 -5.75 13.90
CA LYS A 139 3.41 -6.99 14.07
C LYS A 139 2.50 -8.20 13.95
N ILE A 140 2.92 -9.17 13.16
CA ILE A 140 2.24 -10.47 12.98
C ILE A 140 3.19 -11.62 13.28
N ASP A 141 2.63 -12.78 13.58
CA ASP A 141 3.40 -14.02 13.82
C ASP A 141 3.72 -14.72 12.49
N TYR A 142 4.48 -14.01 11.66
CA TYR A 142 4.97 -14.49 10.37
C TYR A 142 6.13 -13.63 9.87
N GLN A 143 6.95 -14.17 8.98
CA GLN A 143 7.99 -13.38 8.32
C GLN A 143 7.37 -12.33 7.40
N SER A 144 7.34 -11.09 7.84
CA SER A 144 6.80 -9.95 7.10
C SER A 144 7.67 -8.73 7.24
N LEU A 145 7.53 -7.78 6.31
CA LEU A 145 8.07 -6.44 6.47
C LEU A 145 7.05 -5.57 7.22
N LEU A 146 7.44 -5.09 8.39
CA LEU A 146 6.61 -4.16 9.16
C LEU A 146 6.69 -2.76 8.55
N VAL A 147 5.54 -2.16 8.28
CA VAL A 147 5.44 -0.85 7.64
C VAL A 147 6.11 0.24 8.46
N GLU A 148 6.04 0.19 9.78
CA GLU A 148 6.69 1.16 10.66
C GLU A 148 8.22 1.14 10.49
N ASP A 149 8.83 -0.03 10.34
CA ASP A 149 10.26 -0.17 10.08
C ASP A 149 10.65 0.42 8.73
N ILE A 150 9.79 0.27 7.73
CA ILE A 150 9.99 0.88 6.40
C ILE A 150 9.93 2.41 6.52
N PHE A 151 8.95 2.95 7.26
CA PHE A 151 8.76 4.39 7.39
C PHE A 151 9.86 5.06 8.20
N SER A 152 10.47 4.37 9.16
CA SER A 152 11.56 4.89 10.02
C SER A 152 12.91 5.01 9.33
N GLN A 153 13.10 4.39 8.15
CA GLN A 153 14.37 4.42 7.43
C GLN A 153 14.77 5.86 7.04
N ARG A 154 15.96 6.30 7.49
CA ARG A 154 16.49 7.64 7.23
C ARG A 154 17.08 7.80 5.82
N ASN A 155 17.72 6.75 5.30
CA ASN A 155 18.35 6.77 3.98
C ASN A 155 17.42 6.14 2.96
N PHE A 156 16.69 6.98 2.25
CA PHE A 156 15.79 6.60 1.18
C PHE A 156 16.23 7.30 -0.11
N GLU A 157 16.63 6.53 -1.11
CA GLU A 157 16.81 7.08 -2.46
C GLU A 157 15.44 7.46 -3.03
N LYS A 158 15.22 8.75 -3.24
CA LYS A 158 14.02 9.28 -3.93
C LYS A 158 14.06 8.86 -5.41
N LYS A 159 13.89 7.56 -5.70
CA LYS A 159 13.72 7.11 -7.08
C LYS A 159 12.40 7.67 -7.61
N LYS A 160 12.51 8.30 -8.77
CA LYS A 160 11.38 8.89 -9.47
C LYS A 160 10.31 7.82 -9.74
N LYS A 161 9.06 8.26 -9.72
CA LYS A 161 7.85 7.59 -10.18
C LYS A 161 8.12 6.58 -11.31
N TYR A 162 7.53 5.39 -11.22
CA TYR A 162 7.49 4.46 -12.33
C TYR A 162 6.77 5.12 -13.52
N LYS A 163 7.40 5.14 -14.68
CA LYS A 163 6.72 5.55 -15.92
C LYS A 163 6.07 4.31 -16.52
N PHE A 164 4.75 4.26 -16.49
CA PHE A 164 4.01 3.29 -17.30
C PHE A 164 4.38 3.53 -18.77
N LYS A 165 4.74 2.46 -19.47
CA LYS A 165 4.93 2.49 -20.91
C LYS A 165 3.58 2.35 -21.60
#